data_09b4e2f09d741190b86b2705905bf064
#
_entry.id   09b4e2f09d741190b86b2705905bf064
#
_cell.length_a   1.000
_cell.length_b   1.000
_cell.length_c   1.000
_cell.angle_alpha   90.00
_cell.angle_beta   90.00
_cell.angle_gamma   90.00
#
_symmetry.space_group_name_H-M   'P 1'
#
loop_
_entity.id
_entity.type
_entity.pdbx_description
1 polymer ?
#
loop_
_entity_poly.entity_id
_entity_poly.type
_entity_poly.pdbx_seq_one_letter_code
_entity_poly.pdbx_strand_id
1 'polypeptide(L)'
;MKSPTDFIVRAVNGKRYNNTKDIAGLEIIINTSEENHKASNREAEVVETPIGYNGPIEKGDILLVHHNVFKFYNDMRGRRKSGKSFFKDDLFFIDDLQFYMYKNKNGWNSVGKYCFVEPTSVKDSYLYKGIKEEPLHGVIKYSNSQLESIGINAGCEIIFQPETEYEFTVDGEKLFRMFTNNIVAV
;
A
#
# COMPACT_ATOMS: atom_id res chain seq x y z
N MET A 1 9.81 22.79 6.71
CA MET A 1 8.87 22.73 7.87
C MET A 1 8.79 21.28 8.29
N LYS A 2 8.86 20.97 9.58
CA LYS A 2 8.78 19.60 10.10
C LYS A 2 7.64 19.49 11.09
N SER A 3 6.99 18.32 11.14
CA SER A 3 6.01 17.98 12.17
C SER A 3 6.70 17.36 13.38
N PRO A 4 6.16 17.49 14.59
CA PRO A 4 6.67 16.78 15.77
C PRO A 4 6.54 15.25 15.65
N THR A 5 5.46 14.75 15.05
CA THR A 5 5.06 13.33 15.08
C THR A 5 4.84 12.72 13.71
N ASP A 6 4.43 13.52 12.72
CA ASP A 6 3.95 13.02 11.44
C ASP A 6 4.98 13.20 10.32
N PHE A 7 4.99 12.29 9.37
CA PHE A 7 5.67 12.49 8.11
C PHE A 7 4.91 13.52 7.27
N ILE A 8 5.62 14.37 6.55
CA ILE A 8 5.05 15.24 5.54
C ILE A 8 5.32 14.59 4.19
N VAL A 9 4.26 14.30 3.46
CA VAL A 9 4.33 13.58 2.19
C VAL A 9 3.54 14.30 1.09
N ARG A 10 3.81 13.92 -0.15
CA ARG A 10 2.99 14.27 -1.31
C ARG A 10 2.67 13.02 -2.14
N ALA A 11 1.60 13.07 -2.90
CA ALA A 11 1.26 11.99 -3.82
C ALA A 11 2.31 11.88 -4.93
N VAL A 12 2.78 10.66 -5.19
CA VAL A 12 3.70 10.38 -6.31
C VAL A 12 3.04 10.83 -7.62
N ASN A 13 3.81 11.46 -8.51
CA ASN A 13 3.34 12.07 -9.76
C ASN A 13 2.29 13.20 -9.59
N GLY A 14 2.11 13.74 -8.37
CA GLY A 14 1.16 14.82 -8.09
C GLY A 14 -0.32 14.43 -8.26
N LYS A 15 -0.64 13.15 -8.52
CA LYS A 15 -2.00 12.65 -8.71
C LYS A 15 -2.49 11.94 -7.46
N ARG A 16 -3.67 12.32 -6.95
CA ARG A 16 -4.32 11.66 -5.80
C ARG A 16 -5.04 10.35 -6.17
N TYR A 17 -5.32 10.16 -7.47
CA TYR A 17 -5.99 8.99 -8.03
C TYR A 17 -5.27 8.48 -9.26
N ASN A 18 -5.18 7.17 -9.38
CA ASN A 18 -4.68 6.45 -10.55
C ASN A 18 -5.87 6.04 -11.44
N ASN A 19 -6.68 7.03 -11.82
CA ASN A 19 -7.92 6.85 -12.56
C ASN A 19 -7.78 7.08 -14.07
N THR A 20 -6.56 7.28 -14.54
CA THR A 20 -6.24 7.46 -15.95
C THR A 20 -5.26 6.42 -16.44
N LYS A 21 -5.36 6.02 -17.69
CA LYS A 21 -4.42 5.13 -18.38
C LYS A 21 -4.00 5.77 -19.69
N ASP A 22 -2.71 5.79 -19.94
CA ASP A 22 -2.18 6.18 -21.25
C ASP A 22 -2.34 5.00 -22.21
N ILE A 23 -3.03 5.24 -23.34
CA ILE A 23 -3.17 4.28 -24.43
C ILE A 23 -2.77 5.00 -25.69
N ALA A 24 -1.61 4.65 -26.25
CA ALA A 24 -1.06 5.22 -27.48
C ALA A 24 -0.91 6.75 -27.45
N GLY A 25 -0.49 7.31 -26.30
CA GLY A 25 -0.28 8.76 -26.10
C GLY A 25 -1.57 9.55 -25.79
N LEU A 26 -2.70 8.86 -25.58
CA LEU A 26 -3.95 9.45 -25.12
C LEU A 26 -4.22 9.05 -23.67
N GLU A 27 -4.35 10.05 -22.80
CA GLU A 27 -4.74 9.82 -21.40
C GLU A 27 -6.27 9.57 -21.33
N ILE A 28 -6.66 8.31 -21.08
CA ILE A 28 -8.06 7.89 -20.99
C ILE A 28 -8.44 7.73 -19.52
N ILE A 29 -9.56 8.34 -19.12
CA ILE A 29 -10.14 8.17 -17.78
C ILE A 29 -10.81 6.79 -17.74
N ILE A 30 -10.28 5.89 -16.91
CA ILE A 30 -10.78 4.52 -16.73
C ILE A 30 -11.78 4.38 -15.58
N ASN A 31 -11.80 5.35 -14.67
CA ASN A 31 -12.71 5.36 -13.53
C ASN A 31 -13.00 6.79 -13.07
N THR A 32 -14.26 7.14 -12.97
CA THR A 32 -14.71 8.45 -12.48
C THR A 32 -15.11 8.44 -11.00
N SER A 33 -15.16 7.25 -10.37
CA SER A 33 -15.55 7.13 -8.97
C SER A 33 -14.39 7.46 -8.04
N GLU A 34 -14.49 8.59 -7.34
CA GLU A 34 -13.56 9.00 -6.28
C GLU A 34 -13.70 8.15 -5.01
N GLU A 35 -14.76 7.36 -4.91
CA GLU A 35 -15.00 6.44 -3.78
C GLU A 35 -14.30 5.10 -3.97
N ASN A 36 -13.89 4.76 -5.19
CA ASN A 36 -13.21 3.52 -5.46
C ASN A 36 -11.79 3.54 -4.84
N HIS A 37 -11.64 2.83 -3.74
CA HIS A 37 -10.35 2.72 -3.04
C HIS A 37 -9.24 2.07 -3.89
N LYS A 38 -9.57 1.27 -4.91
CA LYS A 38 -8.61 0.66 -5.84
C LYS A 38 -8.01 1.69 -6.81
N ALA A 39 -8.73 2.80 -7.07
CA ALA A 39 -8.25 3.87 -7.93
C ALA A 39 -7.48 4.96 -7.14
N SER A 40 -7.46 4.92 -5.81
CA SER A 40 -6.67 5.84 -5.00
C SER A 40 -5.18 5.62 -5.23
N ASN A 41 -4.42 6.71 -5.35
CA ASN A 41 -2.97 6.61 -5.32
C ASN A 41 -2.54 6.12 -3.92
N ARG A 42 -1.70 5.11 -3.89
CA ARG A 42 -1.19 4.49 -2.67
C ARG A 42 0.28 4.78 -2.42
N GLU A 43 0.92 5.57 -3.28
CA GLU A 43 2.33 5.90 -3.18
C GLU A 43 2.50 7.37 -2.80
N ALA A 44 3.23 7.59 -1.72
CA ALA A 44 3.52 8.91 -1.15
C ALA A 44 5.03 9.13 -1.07
N GLU A 45 5.52 10.21 -1.68
CA GLU A 45 6.91 10.63 -1.54
C GLU A 45 7.10 11.39 -0.22
N VAL A 46 8.11 11.03 0.56
CA VAL A 46 8.48 11.70 1.81
C VAL A 46 9.14 13.05 1.49
N VAL A 47 8.47 14.11 1.88
CA VAL A 47 8.99 15.49 1.78
C VAL A 47 9.82 15.85 3.01
N GLU A 48 9.35 15.47 4.20
CA GLU A 48 10.06 15.66 5.46
C GLU A 48 9.69 14.58 6.47
N THR A 49 10.66 14.15 7.27
CA THR A 49 10.47 13.24 8.40
C THR A 49 10.08 14.00 9.67
N PRO A 50 9.47 13.35 10.67
CA PRO A 50 9.20 13.94 11.98
C PRO A 50 10.46 14.47 12.66
N ILE A 51 10.28 15.41 13.59
CA ILE A 51 11.39 15.91 14.41
C ILE A 51 11.92 14.79 15.29
N GLY A 52 13.25 14.54 15.24
CA GLY A 52 13.88 13.47 16.03
C GLY A 52 13.64 12.05 15.52
N TYR A 53 13.09 11.89 14.31
CA TYR A 53 12.98 10.57 13.70
C TYR A 53 14.37 9.97 13.43
N ASN A 54 14.59 8.75 13.96
CA ASN A 54 15.86 8.01 13.83
C ASN A 54 15.66 6.66 13.13
N GLY A 55 14.52 6.47 12.44
CA GLY A 55 14.23 5.26 11.69
C GLY A 55 14.88 5.24 10.30
N PRO A 56 14.60 4.19 9.53
CA PRO A 56 15.24 3.95 8.23
C PRO A 56 14.67 4.77 7.06
N ILE A 57 13.61 5.53 7.27
CA ILE A 57 12.91 6.28 6.21
C ILE A 57 13.56 7.65 6.08
N GLU A 58 13.94 8.01 4.87
CA GLU A 58 14.58 9.28 4.57
C GLU A 58 13.69 10.14 3.64
N LYS A 59 14.05 11.41 3.53
CA LYS A 59 13.45 12.32 2.54
C LYS A 59 13.70 11.82 1.13
N GLY A 60 12.63 11.76 0.33
CA GLY A 60 12.63 11.24 -1.04
C GLY A 60 12.28 9.75 -1.15
N ASP A 61 12.21 9.03 -0.03
CA ASP A 61 11.69 7.66 -0.05
C ASP A 61 10.19 7.64 -0.37
N ILE A 62 9.71 6.52 -0.87
CA ILE A 62 8.29 6.32 -1.21
C ILE A 62 7.65 5.45 -0.14
N LEU A 63 6.51 5.90 0.39
CA LEU A 63 5.69 5.15 1.34
C LEU A 63 4.48 4.54 0.64
N LEU A 64 4.16 3.29 0.95
CA LEU A 64 2.91 2.66 0.55
C LEU A 64 1.85 2.96 1.61
N VAL A 65 0.90 3.84 1.27
CA VAL A 65 -0.03 4.45 2.22
C VAL A 65 -1.44 3.87 2.15
N HIS A 66 -2.22 4.13 3.19
CA HIS A 66 -3.65 3.82 3.25
C HIS A 66 -4.43 4.63 2.20
N HIS A 67 -5.45 4.01 1.58
CA HIS A 67 -6.25 4.62 0.51
C HIS A 67 -6.94 5.94 0.90
N ASN A 68 -7.13 6.21 2.17
CA ASN A 68 -7.77 7.44 2.65
C ASN A 68 -6.82 8.65 2.72
N VAL A 69 -5.50 8.47 2.60
CA VAL A 69 -4.53 9.56 2.75
C VAL A 69 -4.80 10.68 1.75
N PHE A 70 -4.98 10.33 0.48
CA PHE A 70 -5.20 11.29 -0.60
C PHE A 70 -6.67 11.51 -0.96
N LYS A 71 -7.60 10.82 -0.27
CA LYS A 71 -9.01 10.81 -0.63
C LYS A 71 -9.67 12.19 -0.51
N PHE A 72 -10.56 12.48 -1.46
CA PHE A 72 -11.55 13.53 -1.33
C PHE A 72 -12.85 12.97 -0.73
N TYR A 73 -13.65 13.83 -0.14
CA TYR A 73 -15.03 13.56 0.26
C TYR A 73 -15.91 14.76 -0.02
N ASN A 74 -17.21 14.54 -0.14
CA ASN A 74 -18.18 15.62 -0.25
C ASN A 74 -18.79 15.89 1.13
N ASP A 75 -18.84 17.16 1.53
CA ASP A 75 -19.52 17.58 2.76
C ASP A 75 -21.05 17.45 2.60
N MET A 76 -21.79 17.68 3.67
CA MET A 76 -23.25 17.60 3.68
C MET A 76 -23.94 18.58 2.70
N ARG A 77 -23.20 19.57 2.16
CA ARG A 77 -23.66 20.53 1.16
C ARG A 77 -23.19 20.17 -0.26
N GLY A 78 -22.62 18.96 -0.44
CA GLY A 78 -22.08 18.49 -1.72
C GLY A 78 -20.76 19.17 -2.12
N ARG A 79 -20.10 19.91 -1.24
CA ARG A 79 -18.83 20.57 -1.56
C ARG A 79 -17.68 19.60 -1.36
N ARG A 80 -16.81 19.52 -2.37
CA ARG A 80 -15.62 18.68 -2.32
C ARG A 80 -14.61 19.19 -1.28
N LYS A 81 -14.17 18.31 -0.40
CA LYS A 81 -13.20 18.54 0.67
C LYS A 81 -12.08 17.51 0.60
N SER A 82 -10.89 17.91 1.02
CA SER A 82 -9.77 16.97 1.22
C SER A 82 -9.94 16.22 2.54
N GLY A 83 -9.40 15.00 2.60
CA GLY A 83 -9.41 14.16 3.80
C GLY A 83 -8.61 14.74 4.97
N LYS A 84 -8.64 14.05 6.11
CA LYS A 84 -8.01 14.48 7.37
C LYS A 84 -6.50 14.71 7.24
N SER A 85 -5.83 13.92 6.42
CA SER A 85 -4.37 14.00 6.20
C SER A 85 -3.93 15.24 5.43
N PHE A 86 -4.84 15.90 4.71
CA PHE A 86 -4.50 17.07 3.89
C PHE A 86 -4.06 18.26 4.75
N PHE A 87 -2.95 18.88 4.38
CA PHE A 87 -2.46 20.09 5.02
C PHE A 87 -2.68 21.33 4.15
N LYS A 88 -1.92 21.48 3.09
CA LYS A 88 -2.03 22.58 2.13
C LYS A 88 -1.35 22.20 0.82
N ASP A 89 -1.71 22.87 -0.25
CA ASP A 89 -1.16 22.66 -1.60
C ASP A 89 -1.26 21.17 -2.01
N ASP A 90 -0.14 20.47 -2.09
CA ASP A 90 -0.02 19.05 -2.38
C ASP A 90 0.55 18.25 -1.19
N LEU A 91 0.59 18.85 0.02
CA LEU A 91 1.19 18.26 1.21
C LEU A 91 0.15 17.62 2.13
N PHE A 92 0.54 16.48 2.71
CA PHE A 92 -0.26 15.67 3.60
C PHE A 92 0.55 15.28 4.83
N PHE A 93 -0.10 15.22 5.99
CA PHE A 93 0.45 14.64 7.21
C PHE A 93 -0.01 13.20 7.33
N ILE A 94 0.93 12.29 7.60
CA ILE A 94 0.63 10.90 7.87
C ILE A 94 1.38 10.42 9.12
N ASP A 95 0.67 9.66 9.95
CA ASP A 95 1.22 8.97 11.10
C ASP A 95 1.74 7.57 10.72
N ASP A 96 2.35 6.87 11.66
CA ASP A 96 2.92 5.53 11.50
C ASP A 96 1.87 4.41 11.26
N LEU A 97 0.58 4.68 11.49
CA LEU A 97 -0.52 3.76 11.22
C LEU A 97 -1.06 3.89 9.80
N GLN A 98 -0.68 4.93 9.08
CA GLN A 98 -1.22 5.25 7.76
C GLN A 98 -0.36 4.77 6.60
N PHE A 99 0.78 4.12 6.87
CA PHE A 99 1.61 3.49 5.83
C PHE A 99 2.09 2.10 6.28
N TYR A 100 2.47 1.27 5.31
CA TYR A 100 2.70 -0.16 5.53
C TYR A 100 4.05 -0.64 5.04
N MET A 101 4.62 0.07 4.06
CA MET A 101 5.94 -0.17 3.49
C MET A 101 6.61 1.15 3.17
N TYR A 102 7.93 1.10 3.06
CA TYR A 102 8.71 2.16 2.44
C TYR A 102 9.66 1.59 1.40
N LYS A 103 9.91 2.36 0.34
CA LYS A 103 10.87 2.05 -0.72
C LYS A 103 12.02 3.03 -0.63
N ASN A 104 13.20 2.49 -0.41
CA ASN A 104 14.46 3.22 -0.45
C ASN A 104 15.32 2.72 -1.63
N LYS A 105 16.60 3.08 -1.67
CA LYS A 105 17.55 2.66 -2.71
C LYS A 105 17.73 1.13 -2.81
N ASN A 106 17.44 0.40 -1.74
CA ASN A 106 17.57 -1.06 -1.67
C ASN A 106 16.27 -1.80 -2.03
N GLY A 107 15.18 -1.07 -2.28
CA GLY A 107 13.87 -1.63 -2.61
C GLY A 107 12.84 -1.45 -1.49
N TRP A 108 11.74 -2.20 -1.60
CA TRP A 108 10.65 -2.16 -0.65
C TRP A 108 10.96 -2.89 0.64
N ASN A 109 10.54 -2.30 1.76
CA ASN A 109 10.67 -2.86 3.10
C ASN A 109 9.37 -2.72 3.86
N SER A 110 8.94 -3.77 4.56
CA SER A 110 7.74 -3.75 5.40
C SER A 110 7.95 -2.95 6.68
N VAL A 111 6.86 -2.38 7.22
CA VAL A 111 6.89 -1.58 8.45
C VAL A 111 6.10 -2.28 9.56
N GLY A 112 6.68 -2.30 10.76
CA GLY A 112 6.04 -2.81 11.95
C GLY A 112 5.70 -4.30 11.84
N LYS A 113 4.44 -4.66 12.07
CA LYS A 113 3.91 -6.02 12.04
C LYS A 113 3.23 -6.41 10.73
N TYR A 114 3.38 -5.59 9.70
CA TYR A 114 2.83 -5.90 8.38
C TYR A 114 3.78 -6.80 7.60
N CYS A 115 3.22 -7.71 6.81
CA CYS A 115 3.92 -8.46 5.78
C CYS A 115 3.12 -8.41 4.48
N PHE A 116 3.79 -8.68 3.38
CA PHE A 116 3.18 -8.67 2.06
C PHE A 116 3.37 -10.02 1.39
N VAL A 117 2.26 -10.54 0.90
CA VAL A 117 2.14 -11.90 0.40
C VAL A 117 1.69 -11.85 -1.05
N GLU A 118 2.40 -12.54 -1.91
CA GLU A 118 2.00 -12.79 -3.29
C GLU A 118 1.02 -13.98 -3.32
N PRO A 119 -0.18 -13.85 -3.92
CA PRO A 119 -1.12 -14.96 -4.02
C PRO A 119 -0.54 -16.08 -4.89
N THR A 120 -0.70 -17.31 -4.45
CA THR A 120 -0.28 -18.48 -5.22
C THR A 120 -1.27 -18.74 -6.35
N SER A 121 -0.76 -18.93 -7.56
CA SER A 121 -1.60 -19.28 -8.72
C SER A 121 -1.96 -20.77 -8.68
N VAL A 122 -3.22 -21.09 -8.93
CA VAL A 122 -3.63 -22.48 -9.13
C VAL A 122 -2.96 -23.01 -10.40
N LYS A 123 -2.24 -24.11 -10.29
CA LYS A 123 -1.72 -24.81 -11.47
C LYS A 123 -2.90 -25.28 -12.30
N ASP A 124 -2.88 -24.97 -13.61
CA ASP A 124 -3.95 -25.31 -14.55
C ASP A 124 -4.37 -26.77 -14.39
N SER A 125 -5.60 -26.98 -13.91
CA SER A 125 -6.26 -28.26 -13.85
C SER A 125 -7.46 -28.22 -14.77
N TYR A 126 -7.69 -29.27 -15.56
CA TYR A 126 -8.85 -29.42 -16.41
C TYR A 126 -10.20 -29.24 -15.68
N LEU A 127 -10.19 -29.39 -14.35
CA LEU A 127 -11.37 -29.30 -13.49
C LEU A 127 -11.64 -27.89 -12.95
N TYR A 128 -10.65 -26.99 -12.94
CA TYR A 128 -10.74 -25.64 -12.35
C TYR A 128 -10.51 -24.55 -13.39
N LYS A 129 -11.42 -24.47 -14.37
CA LYS A 129 -11.43 -23.34 -15.32
C LYS A 129 -12.01 -22.11 -14.63
N GLY A 130 -11.16 -21.12 -14.29
CA GLY A 130 -11.60 -19.80 -13.83
C GLY A 130 -11.09 -19.34 -12.45
N ILE A 131 -10.62 -20.23 -11.59
CA ILE A 131 -9.95 -19.85 -10.34
C ILE A 131 -8.48 -19.59 -10.65
N LYS A 132 -8.05 -18.32 -10.57
CA LYS A 132 -6.68 -17.93 -10.90
C LYS A 132 -5.75 -18.01 -9.70
N GLU A 133 -6.27 -17.96 -8.48
CA GLU A 133 -5.51 -17.91 -7.22
C GLU A 133 -5.98 -19.01 -6.28
N GLU A 134 -5.03 -19.66 -5.61
CA GLU A 134 -5.34 -20.66 -4.59
C GLU A 134 -5.85 -19.95 -3.33
N PRO A 135 -7.04 -20.30 -2.82
CA PRO A 135 -7.60 -19.63 -1.66
C PRO A 135 -6.72 -19.80 -0.42
N LEU A 136 -6.49 -18.73 0.32
CA LEU A 136 -5.77 -18.68 1.60
C LEU A 136 -4.31 -19.12 1.54
N HIS A 137 -3.73 -19.29 0.35
CA HIS A 137 -2.34 -19.64 0.13
C HIS A 137 -1.57 -18.51 -0.54
N GLY A 138 -0.33 -18.35 -0.15
CA GLY A 138 0.54 -17.35 -0.77
C GLY A 138 1.99 -17.52 -0.36
N VAL A 139 2.85 -16.72 -1.03
CA VAL A 139 4.28 -16.67 -0.76
C VAL A 139 4.62 -15.31 -0.16
N ILE A 140 5.37 -15.29 0.93
CA ILE A 140 5.84 -14.04 1.53
C ILE A 140 6.79 -13.35 0.55
N LYS A 141 6.40 -12.18 0.07
CA LYS A 141 7.24 -11.32 -0.78
C LYS A 141 8.10 -10.38 0.06
N TYR A 142 7.48 -9.72 1.06
CA TYR A 142 8.16 -8.84 2.00
C TYR A 142 7.81 -9.26 3.42
N SER A 143 8.82 -9.77 4.12
CA SER A 143 8.73 -10.17 5.53
C SER A 143 8.84 -8.96 6.45
N ASN A 144 8.71 -9.18 7.74
CA ASN A 144 8.99 -8.19 8.78
C ASN A 144 9.89 -8.82 9.87
N SER A 145 10.46 -7.98 10.71
CA SER A 145 11.40 -8.41 11.74
C SER A 145 10.84 -9.46 12.72
N GLN A 146 9.52 -9.45 12.96
CA GLN A 146 8.85 -10.41 13.82
C GLN A 146 8.80 -11.81 13.17
N LEU A 147 8.46 -11.89 11.89
CA LEU A 147 8.47 -13.14 11.12
C LEU A 147 9.90 -13.68 10.94
N GLU A 148 10.82 -12.79 10.60
CA GLU A 148 12.23 -13.15 10.43
C GLU A 148 12.84 -13.72 11.71
N SER A 149 12.47 -13.19 12.88
CA SER A 149 12.95 -13.67 14.17
C SER A 149 12.54 -15.12 14.50
N ILE A 150 11.47 -15.62 13.85
CA ILE A 150 11.00 -17.02 13.97
C ILE A 150 11.32 -17.86 12.73
N GLY A 151 12.16 -17.34 11.84
CA GLY A 151 12.64 -18.06 10.67
C GLY A 151 11.74 -18.01 9.43
N ILE A 152 10.68 -17.18 9.43
CA ILE A 152 9.77 -17.00 8.31
C ILE A 152 10.24 -15.82 7.46
N ASN A 153 10.91 -16.12 6.37
CA ASN A 153 11.54 -15.15 5.48
C ASN A 153 10.77 -14.97 4.17
N ALA A 154 11.19 -14.01 3.36
CA ALA A 154 10.71 -13.89 1.98
C ALA A 154 10.94 -15.21 1.22
N GLY A 155 9.95 -15.63 0.44
CA GLY A 155 9.95 -16.89 -0.30
C GLY A 155 9.28 -18.07 0.45
N CYS A 156 8.94 -17.94 1.73
CA CYS A 156 8.19 -18.96 2.44
C CYS A 156 6.74 -19.03 1.94
N GLU A 157 6.26 -20.24 1.66
CA GLU A 157 4.84 -20.49 1.41
C GLU A 157 4.09 -20.45 2.75
N ILE A 158 2.91 -19.84 2.74
CA ILE A 158 2.09 -19.67 3.95
C ILE A 158 0.62 -19.96 3.68
N ILE A 159 -0.07 -20.33 4.77
CA ILE A 159 -1.53 -20.35 4.84
C ILE A 159 -1.96 -19.24 5.78
N PHE A 160 -2.97 -18.46 5.40
CA PHE A 160 -3.45 -17.33 6.18
C PHE A 160 -4.96 -17.40 6.43
N GLN A 161 -5.43 -16.59 7.38
CA GLN A 161 -6.85 -16.54 7.75
C GLN A 161 -7.70 -15.91 6.66
N PRO A 162 -8.96 -16.36 6.44
CA PRO A 162 -9.89 -15.73 5.50
C PRO A 162 -10.20 -14.27 5.91
N GLU A 163 -10.52 -13.44 4.91
CA GLU A 163 -10.90 -12.03 5.07
C GLU A 163 -9.81 -11.13 5.71
N THR A 164 -8.55 -11.54 5.62
CA THR A 164 -7.42 -10.76 6.13
C THR A 164 -6.62 -10.09 5.02
N GLU A 165 -6.92 -10.41 3.77
CA GLU A 165 -6.26 -9.93 2.57
C GLU A 165 -6.66 -8.47 2.29
N TYR A 166 -5.70 -7.58 2.37
CA TYR A 166 -5.89 -6.20 1.92
C TYR A 166 -5.03 -5.96 0.69
N GLU A 167 -5.68 -5.89 -0.46
CA GLU A 167 -5.04 -5.87 -1.77
C GLU A 167 -4.29 -4.57 -2.05
N PHE A 168 -3.06 -4.73 -2.52
CA PHE A 168 -2.22 -3.68 -3.09
C PHE A 168 -1.69 -4.09 -4.45
N THR A 169 -1.41 -3.10 -5.30
CA THR A 169 -0.55 -3.29 -6.47
C THR A 169 0.75 -2.54 -6.21
N VAL A 170 1.86 -3.26 -6.18
CA VAL A 170 3.19 -2.72 -5.91
C VAL A 170 4.12 -3.09 -7.07
N ASP A 171 4.70 -2.11 -7.73
CA ASP A 171 5.53 -2.29 -8.94
C ASP A 171 4.85 -3.18 -10.03
N GLY A 172 3.50 -3.11 -10.14
CA GLY A 172 2.70 -3.88 -11.09
C GLY A 172 2.30 -5.28 -10.63
N GLU A 173 2.77 -5.74 -9.48
CA GLU A 173 2.42 -7.02 -8.88
C GLU A 173 1.28 -6.87 -7.87
N LYS A 174 0.36 -7.85 -7.86
CA LYS A 174 -0.70 -7.93 -6.85
C LYS A 174 -0.15 -8.53 -5.57
N LEU A 175 -0.29 -7.84 -4.46
CA LEU A 175 0.12 -8.29 -3.15
C LEU A 175 -1.02 -8.11 -2.13
N PHE A 176 -1.05 -9.00 -1.14
CA PHE A 176 -1.91 -8.88 0.02
C PHE A 176 -1.10 -8.37 1.22
N ARG A 177 -1.48 -7.22 1.77
CA ARG A 177 -0.99 -6.79 3.06
C ARG A 177 -1.76 -7.51 4.16
N MET A 178 -1.06 -8.11 5.09
CA MET A 178 -1.64 -8.72 6.27
C MET A 178 -0.77 -8.51 7.50
N PHE A 179 -1.31 -8.84 8.67
CA PHE A 179 -0.54 -8.84 9.91
C PHE A 179 0.16 -10.18 10.09
N THR A 180 1.28 -10.18 10.84
CA THR A 180 1.99 -11.40 11.23
C THR A 180 1.06 -12.47 11.83
N ASN A 181 0.11 -12.07 12.69
CA ASN A 181 -0.80 -12.98 13.36
C ASN A 181 -1.95 -13.52 12.49
N ASN A 182 -2.05 -13.08 11.24
CA ASN A 182 -2.98 -13.66 10.28
C ASN A 182 -2.42 -14.94 9.61
N ILE A 183 -1.12 -15.20 9.75
CA ILE A 183 -0.49 -16.43 9.24
C ILE A 183 -0.82 -17.57 10.18
N VAL A 184 -1.36 -18.66 9.64
CA VAL A 184 -1.84 -19.83 10.39
C VAL A 184 -0.85 -20.98 10.31
N ALA A 185 -0.21 -21.16 9.15
CA ALA A 185 0.77 -22.21 8.91
C ALA A 185 1.83 -21.76 7.88
N VAL A 186 2.95 -22.45 7.90
CA VAL A 186 4.10 -22.28 6.99
C VAL A 186 4.53 -23.66 6.52
#